data_a4fa0e9d8418e0f26d6b1219c66be087
#
_entry.id   a4fa0e9d8418e0f26d6b1219c66be087
#
_cell.length_a   1.000
_cell.length_b   1.000
_cell.length_c   1.000
_cell.angle_alpha   90.00
_cell.angle_beta   90.00
_cell.angle_gamma   90.00
#
_symmetry.space_group_name_H-M   'P 1'
#
loop_
_entity.id
_entity.type
_entity.pdbx_description
1 polymer ?
#
loop_
_entity_poly.entity_id
_entity_poly.type
_entity_poly.pdbx_seq_one_letter_code
_entity_poly.pdbx_strand_id
1 'polypeptide(L)'
;LIMSAAVLFGIIFFSDYISEGVINGITVCGSVLIPSLFPFAVAAVFISRSKILENIAKNKYMFILFLFFASAVGGYPIGAKIINEEFISGKFSKKDADTLLCFCVNAGPSFVISFCGFSVFASRKMGIILLCAHLAASVEILLLKLKSLKSINIQTNTADGAPLSTVFVESVSQAAYSVIDICAFVILFSGIVNTVSRLFSDNDVLKSVCSLFEVTNGILISKNIYFVSFLLGFGGLCIICQIISLSYRYLQSVAKLFCYRILHGLLSAVNTFLLLKVFKITVNVFGTGETFIYGLNSNCFIMSLILISLSILLIYSLKSRKYSGNFKNDVLQ
;
A
#
# COMPACT_ATOMS: atom_id res chain seq x y z
N LEU A 1 -32.38 9.91 3.43
CA LEU A 1 -33.22 9.68 4.60
C LEU A 1 -33.45 8.18 4.83
N ILE A 2 -33.99 7.41 3.85
CA ILE A 2 -34.27 5.96 3.98
C ILE A 2 -32.98 5.17 4.29
N MET A 3 -31.90 5.45 3.57
CA MET A 3 -30.60 4.79 3.79
C MET A 3 -30.04 5.12 5.18
N SER A 4 -30.15 6.37 5.64
CA SER A 4 -29.70 6.77 6.98
C SER A 4 -30.52 6.10 8.07
N ALA A 5 -31.84 6.00 7.88
CA ALA A 5 -32.73 5.29 8.81
C ALA A 5 -32.42 3.78 8.85
N ALA A 6 -32.15 3.14 7.70
CA ALA A 6 -31.76 1.73 7.64
C ALA A 6 -30.43 1.46 8.36
N VAL A 7 -29.45 2.35 8.22
CA VAL A 7 -28.16 2.25 8.92
C VAL A 7 -28.35 2.38 10.44
N LEU A 8 -29.12 3.40 10.89
CA LEU A 8 -29.42 3.59 12.32
C LEU A 8 -30.17 2.40 12.91
N PHE A 9 -31.17 1.88 12.18
CA PHE A 9 -31.89 0.68 12.58
C PHE A 9 -30.95 -0.53 12.71
N GLY A 10 -30.08 -0.74 11.72
CA GLY A 10 -29.07 -1.81 11.75
C GLY A 10 -28.15 -1.69 12.95
N ILE A 11 -27.68 -0.47 13.28
CA ILE A 11 -26.81 -0.24 14.44
C ILE A 11 -27.53 -0.60 15.75
N ILE A 12 -28.80 -0.25 15.89
CA ILE A 12 -29.60 -0.53 17.11
C ILE A 12 -29.86 -2.04 17.24
N PHE A 13 -30.30 -2.70 16.17
CA PHE A 13 -30.67 -4.12 16.23
C PHE A 13 -29.48 -5.07 16.34
N PHE A 14 -28.31 -4.69 15.83
CA PHE A 14 -27.10 -5.51 15.84
C PHE A 14 -26.01 -4.90 16.73
N SER A 15 -26.40 -4.11 17.74
CA SER A 15 -25.47 -3.38 18.62
C SER A 15 -24.44 -4.27 19.27
N ASP A 16 -24.80 -5.48 19.71
CA ASP A 16 -23.89 -6.42 20.37
C ASP A 16 -22.80 -6.92 19.41
N TYR A 17 -23.19 -7.29 18.18
CA TYR A 17 -22.22 -7.73 17.17
C TYR A 17 -21.32 -6.59 16.70
N ILE A 18 -21.87 -5.38 16.57
CA ILE A 18 -21.08 -4.19 16.21
C ILE A 18 -20.12 -3.87 17.35
N SER A 19 -20.58 -3.88 18.61
CA SER A 19 -19.73 -3.60 19.77
C SER A 19 -18.57 -4.59 19.90
N GLU A 20 -18.83 -5.89 19.73
CA GLU A 20 -17.77 -6.91 19.72
C GLU A 20 -16.73 -6.63 18.62
N GLY A 21 -17.18 -6.31 17.40
CA GLY A 21 -16.30 -5.97 16.31
C GLY A 21 -15.50 -4.69 16.53
N VAL A 22 -16.11 -3.67 17.13
CA VAL A 22 -15.44 -2.42 17.53
C VAL A 22 -14.34 -2.69 18.56
N ILE A 23 -14.60 -3.50 19.59
CA ILE A 23 -13.61 -3.88 20.60
C ILE A 23 -12.44 -4.63 19.95
N ASN A 24 -12.73 -5.56 19.04
CA ASN A 24 -11.71 -6.26 18.27
C ASN A 24 -10.87 -5.29 17.42
N GLY A 25 -11.53 -4.34 16.74
CA GLY A 25 -10.86 -3.29 15.96
C GLY A 25 -9.95 -2.42 16.81
N ILE A 26 -10.39 -2.00 18.01
CA ILE A 26 -9.57 -1.24 18.97
C ILE A 26 -8.35 -2.05 19.41
N THR A 27 -8.54 -3.34 19.69
CA THR A 27 -7.45 -4.24 20.08
C THR A 27 -6.41 -4.38 18.98
N VAL A 28 -6.84 -4.56 17.74
CA VAL A 28 -5.95 -4.63 16.57
C VAL A 28 -5.22 -3.29 16.38
N CYS A 29 -5.91 -2.17 16.51
CA CYS A 29 -5.28 -0.85 16.41
C CYS A 29 -4.20 -0.66 17.47
N GLY A 30 -4.49 -0.99 18.73
CA GLY A 30 -3.55 -0.82 19.84
C GLY A 30 -2.36 -1.77 19.81
N SER A 31 -2.60 -3.04 19.48
CA SER A 31 -1.58 -4.09 19.56
C SER A 31 -0.75 -4.26 18.27
N VAL A 32 -1.30 -3.90 17.10
CA VAL A 32 -0.68 -4.15 15.81
C VAL A 32 -0.44 -2.86 15.03
N LEU A 33 -1.50 -2.09 14.75
CA LEU A 33 -1.41 -0.99 13.78
C LEU A 33 -0.61 0.20 14.34
N ILE A 34 -0.93 0.68 15.53
CA ILE A 34 -0.22 1.82 16.12
C ILE A 34 1.28 1.52 16.27
N PRO A 35 1.70 0.41 16.93
CA PRO A 35 3.12 0.11 17.08
C PRO A 35 3.86 -0.08 15.74
N SER A 36 3.19 -0.63 14.74
CA SER A 36 3.80 -0.91 13.44
C SER A 36 3.82 0.28 12.48
N LEU A 37 2.85 1.19 12.57
CA LEU A 37 2.71 2.28 11.60
C LEU A 37 3.23 3.62 12.11
N PHE A 38 3.04 3.93 13.41
CA PHE A 38 3.33 5.25 13.93
C PHE A 38 4.79 5.70 13.77
N PRO A 39 5.82 4.88 14.13
CA PRO A 39 7.21 5.29 13.96
C PRO A 39 7.58 5.55 12.48
N PHE A 40 7.07 4.70 11.58
CA PHE A 40 7.31 4.85 10.15
C PHE A 40 6.56 6.04 9.56
N ALA A 41 5.35 6.32 10.05
CA ALA A 41 4.58 7.50 9.67
C ALA A 41 5.32 8.79 10.08
N VAL A 42 5.86 8.85 11.30
CA VAL A 42 6.67 9.99 11.75
C VAL A 42 7.88 10.17 10.85
N ALA A 43 8.64 9.11 10.59
CA ALA A 43 9.81 9.18 9.73
C ALA A 43 9.45 9.64 8.31
N ALA A 44 8.41 9.08 7.72
CA ALA A 44 7.96 9.43 6.37
C ALA A 44 7.51 10.90 6.26
N VAL A 45 6.71 11.38 7.21
CA VAL A 45 6.25 12.79 7.26
C VAL A 45 7.43 13.75 7.52
N PHE A 46 8.34 13.38 8.43
CA PHE A 46 9.52 14.19 8.74
C PHE A 46 10.41 14.38 7.51
N ILE A 47 10.69 13.28 6.78
CA ILE A 47 11.51 13.35 5.58
C ILE A 47 10.79 14.16 4.48
N SER A 48 9.48 13.98 4.30
CA SER A 48 8.70 14.71 3.28
C SER A 48 8.69 16.23 3.50
N ARG A 49 8.80 16.68 4.74
CA ARG A 49 8.81 18.10 5.11
C ARG A 49 10.21 18.70 5.30
N SER A 50 11.23 17.87 5.20
CA SER A 50 12.62 18.32 5.37
C SER A 50 13.17 18.97 4.09
N LYS A 51 14.18 19.84 4.25
CA LYS A 51 14.96 20.40 3.12
C LYS A 51 15.61 19.31 2.24
N ILE A 52 15.75 18.09 2.77
CA ILE A 52 16.27 16.94 2.02
C ILE A 52 15.38 16.65 0.82
N LEU A 53 14.05 16.70 1.00
CA LEU A 53 13.11 16.47 -0.07
C LEU A 53 13.15 17.55 -1.16
N GLU A 54 13.37 18.81 -0.80
CA GLU A 54 13.51 19.89 -1.77
C GLU A 54 14.70 19.66 -2.70
N ASN A 55 15.82 19.19 -2.16
CA ASN A 55 16.99 18.86 -2.96
C ASN A 55 16.75 17.63 -3.86
N ILE A 56 16.03 16.63 -3.36
CA ILE A 56 15.64 15.45 -4.14
C ILE A 56 14.66 15.86 -5.24
N ALA A 57 13.75 16.80 -4.98
CA ALA A 57 12.73 17.27 -5.93
C ALA A 57 13.32 17.97 -7.17
N LYS A 58 14.57 18.45 -7.12
CA LYS A 58 15.29 18.97 -8.29
C LYS A 58 15.45 17.92 -9.38
N ASN A 59 15.48 16.63 -9.02
CA ASN A 59 15.49 15.53 -9.98
C ASN A 59 14.16 14.77 -9.90
N LYS A 60 13.32 14.94 -10.89
CA LYS A 60 11.99 14.30 -10.99
C LYS A 60 12.01 12.80 -10.70
N TYR A 61 12.95 12.06 -11.26
CA TYR A 61 13.00 10.60 -11.10
C TYR A 61 13.41 10.21 -9.68
N MET A 62 14.35 10.94 -9.09
CA MET A 62 14.73 10.73 -7.69
C MET A 62 13.57 11.05 -6.75
N PHE A 63 12.77 12.06 -7.06
CA PHE A 63 11.60 12.41 -6.26
C PHE A 63 10.49 11.34 -6.36
N ILE A 64 10.20 10.85 -7.56
CA ILE A 64 9.23 9.76 -7.75
C ILE A 64 9.71 8.48 -7.03
N LEU A 65 11.00 8.17 -7.11
CA LEU A 65 11.59 7.04 -6.42
C LEU A 65 11.49 7.20 -4.89
N PHE A 66 11.76 8.41 -4.38
CA PHE A 66 11.57 8.72 -2.97
C PHE A 66 10.12 8.49 -2.52
N LEU A 67 9.13 9.01 -3.27
CA LEU A 67 7.72 8.80 -2.96
C LEU A 67 7.36 7.32 -2.93
N PHE A 68 7.87 6.55 -3.88
CA PHE A 68 7.69 5.10 -3.91
C PHE A 68 8.26 4.43 -2.64
N PHE A 69 9.50 4.72 -2.27
CA PHE A 69 10.12 4.16 -1.07
C PHE A 69 9.45 4.64 0.22
N ALA A 70 9.10 5.91 0.31
CA ALA A 70 8.39 6.45 1.46
C ALA A 70 7.02 5.77 1.66
N SER A 71 6.31 5.50 0.56
CA SER A 71 5.05 4.75 0.60
C SER A 71 5.25 3.29 0.99
N ALA A 72 6.33 2.66 0.49
CA ALA A 72 6.64 1.27 0.79
C ALA A 72 7.04 1.06 2.26
N VAL A 73 7.77 2.00 2.85
CA VAL A 73 8.22 1.95 4.25
C VAL A 73 7.12 2.41 5.20
N GLY A 74 6.41 3.50 4.85
CA GLY A 74 5.36 4.07 5.68
C GLY A 74 4.09 3.23 5.76
N GLY A 75 3.86 2.39 4.76
CA GLY A 75 2.62 1.62 4.65
C GLY A 75 1.43 2.47 4.19
N TYR A 76 0.29 1.81 3.90
CA TYR A 76 -0.91 2.57 3.56
C TYR A 76 -1.52 3.22 4.81
N PRO A 77 -2.11 4.40 4.68
CA PRO A 77 -2.24 5.27 3.50
C PRO A 77 -1.16 6.37 3.42
N ILE A 78 0.03 6.17 4.03
CA ILE A 78 1.07 7.21 4.15
C ILE A 78 1.51 7.74 2.78
N GLY A 79 1.63 6.87 1.78
CA GLY A 79 1.94 7.30 0.42
C GLY A 79 0.92 8.31 -0.14
N ALA A 80 -0.38 8.03 0.04
CA ALA A 80 -1.43 8.95 -0.36
C ALA A 80 -1.36 10.28 0.40
N LYS A 81 -1.00 10.25 1.69
CA LYS A 81 -0.81 11.45 2.50
C LYS A 81 0.33 12.32 1.99
N ILE A 82 1.50 11.73 1.74
CA ILE A 82 2.65 12.49 1.24
C ILE A 82 2.31 13.11 -0.12
N ILE A 83 1.69 12.35 -1.03
CA ILE A 83 1.25 12.87 -2.34
C ILE A 83 0.29 14.04 -2.16
N ASN A 84 -0.64 13.97 -1.19
CA ASN A 84 -1.58 15.06 -0.93
C ASN A 84 -0.88 16.32 -0.40
N GLU A 85 0.09 16.19 0.51
CA GLU A 85 0.89 17.31 1.02
C GLU A 85 1.68 17.98 -0.12
N GLU A 86 2.32 17.20 -0.96
CA GLU A 86 3.08 17.69 -2.11
C GLU A 86 2.19 18.28 -3.21
N PHE A 87 0.95 17.79 -3.35
CA PHE A 87 -0.07 18.40 -4.21
C PHE A 87 -0.55 19.74 -3.67
N ILE A 88 -0.84 19.82 -2.37
CA ILE A 88 -1.27 21.08 -1.72
C ILE A 88 -0.18 22.13 -1.79
N SER A 89 1.09 21.74 -1.68
CA SER A 89 2.24 22.65 -1.87
C SER A 89 2.45 23.11 -3.32
N GLY A 90 1.61 22.63 -4.26
CA GLY A 90 1.67 23.04 -5.66
C GLY A 90 2.73 22.33 -6.49
N LYS A 91 3.40 21.30 -5.95
CA LYS A 91 4.46 20.56 -6.68
C LYS A 91 3.94 19.69 -7.81
N PHE A 92 2.67 19.27 -7.78
CA PHE A 92 2.05 18.41 -8.76
C PHE A 92 0.75 18.95 -9.32
N SER A 93 0.46 18.61 -10.58
CA SER A 93 -0.89 18.74 -11.12
C SER A 93 -1.80 17.62 -10.55
N LYS A 94 -3.13 17.82 -10.63
CA LYS A 94 -4.12 16.77 -10.26
C LYS A 94 -3.86 15.45 -10.98
N LYS A 95 -3.53 15.51 -12.27
CA LYS A 95 -3.24 14.35 -13.11
C LYS A 95 -1.97 13.60 -12.64
N ASP A 96 -0.96 14.36 -12.22
CA ASP A 96 0.31 13.79 -11.78
C ASP A 96 0.14 13.11 -10.42
N ALA A 97 -0.52 13.78 -9.46
CA ALA A 97 -0.82 13.21 -8.15
C ALA A 97 -1.68 11.93 -8.27
N ASP A 98 -2.72 11.93 -9.12
CA ASP A 98 -3.55 10.76 -9.39
C ASP A 98 -2.76 9.62 -10.08
N THR A 99 -1.75 9.94 -10.88
CA THR A 99 -0.86 8.94 -11.49
C THR A 99 0.08 8.31 -10.46
N LEU A 100 0.66 9.11 -9.57
CA LEU A 100 1.53 8.62 -8.49
C LEU A 100 0.77 7.72 -7.52
N LEU A 101 -0.49 8.03 -7.24
CA LEU A 101 -1.35 7.25 -6.36
C LEU A 101 -1.53 5.78 -6.83
N CYS A 102 -1.44 5.51 -8.14
CA CYS A 102 -1.62 4.17 -8.67
C CYS A 102 -0.61 3.14 -8.12
N PHE A 103 0.61 3.56 -7.75
CA PHE A 103 1.69 2.67 -7.29
C PHE A 103 2.33 3.08 -5.96
N CYS A 104 1.98 4.25 -5.41
CA CYS A 104 2.46 4.71 -4.10
C CYS A 104 1.49 4.41 -2.95
N VAL A 105 0.77 3.28 -3.02
CA VAL A 105 -0.10 2.79 -1.95
C VAL A 105 0.31 1.36 -1.63
N ASN A 106 1.20 1.21 -0.66
CA ASN A 106 1.85 -0.04 -0.33
C ASN A 106 1.59 -0.46 1.11
N ALA A 107 1.61 -1.78 1.38
CA ALA A 107 1.62 -2.30 2.74
C ALA A 107 3.01 -2.10 3.37
N GLY A 108 3.04 -1.68 4.62
CA GLY A 108 4.29 -1.45 5.34
C GLY A 108 5.01 -2.76 5.70
N PRO A 109 6.37 -2.79 5.71
CA PRO A 109 7.15 -3.98 5.98
C PRO A 109 6.84 -4.60 7.36
N SER A 110 6.63 -3.78 8.38
CA SER A 110 6.30 -4.24 9.72
C SER A 110 4.97 -5.01 9.73
N PHE A 111 3.94 -4.49 9.06
CA PHE A 111 2.66 -5.17 8.94
C PHE A 111 2.80 -6.50 8.16
N VAL A 112 3.50 -6.48 7.02
CA VAL A 112 3.61 -7.67 6.19
C VAL A 112 4.50 -8.74 6.82
N ILE A 113 5.67 -8.37 7.39
CA ILE A 113 6.62 -9.35 7.95
C ILE A 113 6.18 -9.82 9.33
N SER A 114 5.79 -8.90 10.21
CA SER A 114 5.48 -9.25 11.60
C SER A 114 4.06 -9.79 11.74
N PHE A 115 3.05 -9.09 11.21
CA PHE A 115 1.68 -9.55 11.34
C PHE A 115 1.36 -10.69 10.36
N CYS A 116 1.48 -10.48 9.04
CA CYS A 116 1.12 -11.53 8.09
C CYS A 116 2.11 -12.70 8.16
N GLY A 117 3.41 -12.45 8.11
CA GLY A 117 4.42 -13.51 8.09
C GLY A 117 4.51 -14.26 9.42
N PHE A 118 4.79 -13.55 10.49
CA PHE A 118 5.06 -14.19 11.78
C PHE A 118 3.77 -14.58 12.53
N SER A 119 2.80 -13.66 12.68
CA SER A 119 1.62 -13.96 13.50
C SER A 119 0.61 -14.87 12.79
N VAL A 120 0.46 -14.77 11.45
CA VAL A 120 -0.53 -15.56 10.69
C VAL A 120 0.08 -16.85 10.14
N PHE A 121 1.25 -16.76 9.50
CA PHE A 121 1.91 -17.93 8.88
C PHE A 121 3.03 -18.52 9.74
N ALA A 122 3.28 -18.03 10.95
CA ALA A 122 4.37 -18.44 11.84
C ALA A 122 5.76 -18.51 11.17
N SER A 123 5.97 -17.69 10.13
CA SER A 123 7.18 -17.70 9.32
C SER A 123 7.57 -16.31 8.85
N ARG A 124 8.68 -15.77 9.39
CA ARG A 124 9.26 -14.52 8.89
C ARG A 124 9.64 -14.60 7.40
N LYS A 125 10.08 -15.78 6.95
CA LYS A 125 10.41 -15.99 5.53
C LYS A 125 9.19 -15.77 4.64
N MET A 126 8.01 -16.24 5.07
CA MET A 126 6.76 -15.99 4.36
C MET A 126 6.42 -14.48 4.31
N GLY A 127 6.60 -13.78 5.42
CA GLY A 127 6.42 -12.32 5.44
C GLY A 127 7.34 -11.59 4.45
N ILE A 128 8.60 -12.01 4.35
CA ILE A 128 9.55 -11.45 3.37
C ILE A 128 9.10 -11.74 1.94
N ILE A 129 8.64 -12.96 1.64
CA ILE A 129 8.13 -13.32 0.31
C ILE A 129 6.91 -12.49 -0.06
N LEU A 130 5.95 -12.37 0.86
CA LEU A 130 4.76 -11.55 0.66
C LEU A 130 5.13 -10.08 0.42
N LEU A 131 6.10 -9.55 1.16
CA LEU A 131 6.58 -8.18 0.96
C LEU A 131 7.27 -8.01 -0.39
N CYS A 132 8.16 -8.93 -0.77
CA CYS A 132 8.82 -8.89 -2.07
C CYS A 132 7.82 -8.99 -3.22
N ALA A 133 6.83 -9.87 -3.13
CA ALA A 133 5.77 -10.03 -4.12
C ALA A 133 4.92 -8.75 -4.25
N HIS A 134 4.55 -8.16 -3.12
CA HIS A 134 3.78 -6.93 -3.05
C HIS A 134 4.52 -5.74 -3.66
N LEU A 135 5.79 -5.55 -3.32
CA LEU A 135 6.62 -4.47 -3.87
C LEU A 135 6.93 -4.68 -5.35
N ALA A 136 7.14 -5.93 -5.79
CA ALA A 136 7.29 -6.25 -7.20
C ALA A 136 6.05 -5.84 -8.01
N ALA A 137 4.85 -6.15 -7.52
CA ALA A 137 3.60 -5.72 -8.13
C ALA A 137 3.48 -4.19 -8.24
N SER A 138 3.91 -3.47 -7.22
CA SER A 138 3.97 -1.99 -7.25
C SER A 138 4.94 -1.47 -8.32
N VAL A 139 6.11 -2.11 -8.46
CA VAL A 139 7.09 -1.78 -9.51
C VAL A 139 6.53 -2.07 -10.90
N GLU A 140 5.81 -3.17 -11.08
CA GLU A 140 5.14 -3.48 -12.35
C GLU A 140 4.12 -2.41 -12.74
N ILE A 141 3.32 -1.92 -11.79
CA ILE A 141 2.38 -0.82 -12.03
C ILE A 141 3.13 0.48 -12.34
N LEU A 142 4.23 0.77 -11.63
CA LEU A 142 5.11 1.90 -11.94
C LEU A 142 5.63 1.82 -13.38
N LEU A 143 6.08 0.64 -13.83
CA LEU A 143 6.53 0.42 -15.21
C LEU A 143 5.42 0.66 -16.23
N LEU A 144 4.19 0.20 -15.96
CA LEU A 144 3.02 0.50 -16.80
C LEU A 144 2.73 2.01 -16.89
N LYS A 145 3.10 2.78 -15.87
CA LYS A 145 2.91 4.23 -15.81
C LYS A 145 4.08 5.07 -16.33
N LEU A 146 5.17 4.47 -16.80
CA LEU A 146 6.37 5.19 -17.25
C LEU A 146 6.09 6.28 -18.29
N LYS A 147 5.16 6.06 -19.23
CA LYS A 147 4.78 7.06 -20.23
C LYS A 147 4.12 8.28 -19.57
N SER A 148 3.23 8.05 -18.61
CA SER A 148 2.57 9.13 -17.84
C SER A 148 3.55 9.87 -16.94
N LEU A 149 4.53 9.15 -16.35
CA LEU A 149 5.56 9.75 -15.51
C LEU A 149 6.50 10.69 -16.28
N LYS A 150 6.71 10.47 -17.58
CA LYS A 150 7.52 11.38 -18.43
C LYS A 150 6.89 12.77 -18.55
N SER A 151 5.58 12.88 -18.49
CA SER A 151 4.85 14.16 -18.58
C SER A 151 4.74 14.89 -17.23
N ILE A 152 5.10 14.26 -16.12
CA ILE A 152 5.05 14.90 -14.79
C ILE A 152 6.02 16.08 -14.75
N ASN A 153 5.50 17.22 -14.32
CA ASN A 153 6.29 18.43 -14.08
C ASN A 153 6.26 18.73 -12.57
N ILE A 154 7.44 18.77 -11.95
CA ILE A 154 7.57 19.07 -10.52
C ILE A 154 7.97 20.53 -10.39
N GLN A 155 7.14 21.31 -9.71
CA GLN A 155 7.44 22.69 -9.36
C GLN A 155 8.25 22.69 -8.04
N THR A 156 9.43 23.30 -8.08
CA THR A 156 10.25 23.48 -6.86
C THR A 156 10.01 24.90 -6.35
N ASN A 157 9.33 25.01 -5.23
CA ASN A 157 9.17 26.29 -4.53
C ASN A 157 10.31 26.40 -3.51
N THR A 158 11.13 27.43 -3.61
CA THR A 158 12.15 27.78 -2.61
C THR A 158 11.46 28.52 -1.45
N ALA A 159 10.75 27.79 -0.59
CA ALA A 159 10.30 28.35 0.67
C ALA A 159 11.44 28.23 1.69
N ASP A 160 11.70 29.28 2.47
CA ASP A 160 12.59 29.22 3.61
C ASP A 160 12.07 28.15 4.58
N GLY A 161 12.79 27.03 4.65
CA GLY A 161 12.35 25.87 5.43
C GLY A 161 12.38 26.16 6.93
N ALA A 162 11.35 25.71 7.65
CA ALA A 162 11.30 25.78 9.10
C ALA A 162 12.50 25.03 9.72
N PRO A 163 12.92 25.40 10.96
CA PRO A 163 13.96 24.66 11.68
C PRO A 163 13.62 23.17 11.80
N LEU A 164 14.61 22.29 11.69
CA LEU A 164 14.43 20.83 11.77
C LEU A 164 13.69 20.37 13.03
N SER A 165 13.90 21.07 14.15
CA SER A 165 13.20 20.81 15.42
C SER A 165 11.69 21.02 15.30
N THR A 166 11.28 22.11 14.65
CA THR A 166 9.87 22.42 14.43
C THR A 166 9.27 21.40 13.45
N VAL A 167 9.97 21.10 12.37
CA VAL A 167 9.54 20.07 11.39
C VAL A 167 9.35 18.71 12.07
N PHE A 168 10.25 18.33 12.99
CA PHE A 168 10.13 17.07 13.71
C PHE A 168 8.88 17.04 14.60
N VAL A 169 8.67 18.07 15.43
CA VAL A 169 7.50 18.15 16.33
C VAL A 169 6.19 18.11 15.54
N GLU A 170 6.09 18.88 14.47
CA GLU A 170 4.93 18.88 13.59
C GLU A 170 4.72 17.53 12.91
N SER A 171 5.80 16.83 12.54
CA SER A 171 5.72 15.52 11.91
C SER A 171 5.17 14.47 12.87
N VAL A 172 5.56 14.50 14.14
CA VAL A 172 4.99 13.63 15.19
C VAL A 172 3.48 13.86 15.32
N SER A 173 3.06 15.11 15.43
CA SER A 173 1.64 15.48 15.55
C SER A 173 0.85 15.02 14.33
N GLN A 174 1.33 15.28 13.13
CA GLN A 174 0.63 14.89 11.89
C GLN A 174 0.59 13.39 11.67
N ALA A 175 1.66 12.67 12.04
CA ALA A 175 1.67 11.22 12.01
C ALA A 175 0.63 10.64 12.98
N ALA A 176 0.51 11.22 14.19
CA ALA A 176 -0.50 10.83 15.17
C ALA A 176 -1.92 10.98 14.63
N TYR A 177 -2.27 12.15 14.07
CA TYR A 177 -3.57 12.35 13.42
C TYR A 177 -3.84 11.31 12.32
N SER A 178 -2.85 11.02 11.48
CA SER A 178 -3.01 10.07 10.40
C SER A 178 -3.25 8.64 10.90
N VAL A 179 -2.54 8.24 11.95
CA VAL A 179 -2.71 6.91 12.54
C VAL A 179 -4.06 6.80 13.23
N ILE A 180 -4.54 7.87 13.88
CA ILE A 180 -5.89 7.91 14.47
C ILE A 180 -6.96 7.77 13.39
N ASP A 181 -6.83 8.46 12.25
CA ASP A 181 -7.76 8.32 11.12
C ASP A 181 -7.78 6.89 10.61
N ILE A 182 -6.62 6.25 10.45
CA ILE A 182 -6.50 4.84 10.05
C ILE A 182 -7.26 3.95 11.05
N CYS A 183 -7.02 4.14 12.34
CA CYS A 183 -7.67 3.37 13.39
C CYS A 183 -9.20 3.55 13.38
N ALA A 184 -9.70 4.77 13.14
CA ALA A 184 -11.13 5.03 13.06
C ALA A 184 -11.81 4.23 11.94
N PHE A 185 -11.19 4.19 10.75
CA PHE A 185 -11.68 3.35 9.65
C PHE A 185 -11.62 1.86 10.00
N VAL A 186 -10.51 1.38 10.55
CA VAL A 186 -10.36 -0.03 10.91
C VAL A 186 -11.40 -0.45 11.96
N ILE A 187 -11.61 0.34 12.98
CA ILE A 187 -12.60 0.09 14.03
C ILE A 187 -14.01 0.02 13.44
N LEU A 188 -14.38 0.99 12.58
CA LEU A 188 -15.69 1.00 11.91
C LEU A 188 -15.88 -0.24 11.04
N PHE A 189 -14.91 -0.54 10.18
CA PHE A 189 -15.00 -1.69 9.28
C PHE A 189 -14.95 -3.02 10.05
N SER A 190 -14.23 -3.12 11.16
CA SER A 190 -14.24 -4.30 12.04
C SER A 190 -15.63 -4.55 12.63
N GLY A 191 -16.34 -3.51 13.05
CA GLY A 191 -17.74 -3.60 13.48
C GLY A 191 -18.65 -4.15 12.38
N ILE A 192 -18.53 -3.61 11.17
CA ILE A 192 -19.30 -4.07 9.99
C ILE A 192 -19.00 -5.53 9.66
N VAL A 193 -17.71 -5.88 9.54
CA VAL A 193 -17.26 -7.24 9.20
C VAL A 193 -17.72 -8.25 10.24
N ASN A 194 -17.59 -7.94 11.53
CA ASN A 194 -18.05 -8.82 12.61
C ASN A 194 -19.55 -9.06 12.52
N THR A 195 -20.34 -8.01 12.34
CA THR A 195 -21.80 -8.11 12.22
C THR A 195 -22.20 -8.99 11.05
N VAL A 196 -21.66 -8.74 9.86
CA VAL A 196 -21.99 -9.55 8.67
C VAL A 196 -21.53 -11.01 8.84
N SER A 197 -20.34 -11.23 9.40
CA SER A 197 -19.83 -12.58 9.65
C SER A 197 -20.66 -13.37 10.65
N ARG A 198 -21.25 -12.70 11.67
CA ARG A 198 -22.13 -13.34 12.66
C ARG A 198 -23.51 -13.66 12.07
N LEU A 199 -24.08 -12.75 11.27
CA LEU A 199 -25.37 -12.94 10.64
C LEU A 199 -25.37 -14.09 9.61
N PHE A 200 -24.23 -14.35 8.98
CA PHE A 200 -24.05 -15.32 7.92
C PHE A 200 -22.95 -16.33 8.25
N SER A 201 -22.93 -16.81 9.49
CA SER A 201 -21.86 -17.68 10.04
C SER A 201 -21.59 -18.95 9.25
N ASP A 202 -22.61 -19.49 8.56
CA ASP A 202 -22.53 -20.77 7.87
C ASP A 202 -22.14 -20.65 6.38
N ASN A 203 -21.89 -19.41 5.90
CA ASN A 203 -21.60 -19.17 4.49
C ASN A 203 -20.14 -18.74 4.28
N ASP A 204 -19.29 -19.70 3.88
CA ASP A 204 -17.87 -19.45 3.63
C ASP A 204 -17.58 -18.47 2.47
N VAL A 205 -18.48 -18.42 1.48
CA VAL A 205 -18.39 -17.44 0.38
C VAL A 205 -18.55 -16.03 0.94
N LEU A 206 -19.53 -15.83 1.81
CA LEU A 206 -19.79 -14.53 2.40
C LEU A 206 -18.67 -14.09 3.35
N LYS A 207 -18.07 -15.01 4.13
CA LYS A 207 -16.86 -14.74 4.92
C LYS A 207 -15.71 -14.28 4.03
N SER A 208 -15.52 -14.91 2.88
CA SER A 208 -14.51 -14.50 1.89
C SER A 208 -14.79 -13.10 1.32
N VAL A 209 -16.05 -12.78 1.06
CA VAL A 209 -16.47 -11.43 0.64
C VAL A 209 -16.21 -10.41 1.76
N CYS A 210 -16.53 -10.74 3.01
CA CYS A 210 -16.25 -9.88 4.16
C CYS A 210 -14.77 -9.57 4.32
N SER A 211 -13.88 -10.50 3.95
CA SER A 211 -12.43 -10.27 3.94
C SER A 211 -11.98 -9.14 3.01
N LEU A 212 -12.79 -8.79 2.01
CA LEU A 212 -12.51 -7.67 1.12
C LEU A 212 -12.83 -6.30 1.73
N PHE A 213 -13.56 -6.26 2.84
CA PHE A 213 -13.91 -5.00 3.50
C PHE A 213 -12.74 -4.45 4.31
N GLU A 214 -12.07 -5.31 5.09
CA GLU A 214 -10.98 -4.89 5.97
C GLU A 214 -9.85 -5.92 5.92
N VAL A 215 -8.65 -5.46 5.55
CA VAL A 215 -7.50 -6.30 5.22
C VAL A 215 -7.03 -7.15 6.41
N THR A 216 -7.03 -6.59 7.61
CA THR A 216 -6.49 -7.27 8.81
C THR A 216 -7.36 -8.46 9.21
N ASN A 217 -8.69 -8.23 9.27
CA ASN A 217 -9.66 -9.29 9.54
C ASN A 217 -9.68 -10.31 8.41
N GLY A 218 -9.57 -9.86 7.15
CA GLY A 218 -9.50 -10.73 6.00
C GLY A 218 -8.29 -11.68 6.04
N ILE A 219 -7.14 -11.19 6.45
CA ILE A 219 -5.92 -11.98 6.60
C ILE A 219 -6.05 -13.00 7.74
N LEU A 220 -6.68 -12.63 8.87
CA LEU A 220 -6.91 -13.55 9.99
C LEU A 220 -7.87 -14.69 9.64
N ILE A 221 -8.89 -14.41 8.82
CA ILE A 221 -9.88 -15.40 8.37
C ILE A 221 -9.28 -16.33 7.31
N SER A 222 -8.45 -15.80 6.43
CA SER A 222 -7.91 -16.56 5.29
C SER A 222 -6.65 -17.32 5.65
N LYS A 223 -6.66 -18.63 5.35
CA LYS A 223 -5.47 -19.48 5.44
C LYS A 223 -4.71 -19.60 4.11
N ASN A 224 -5.25 -19.05 3.03
CA ASN A 224 -4.66 -19.14 1.70
C ASN A 224 -3.67 -17.99 1.46
N ILE A 225 -2.39 -18.31 1.30
CA ILE A 225 -1.32 -17.31 1.13
C ILE A 225 -1.49 -16.44 -0.13
N TYR A 226 -2.04 -16.99 -1.20
CA TYR A 226 -2.27 -16.24 -2.44
C TYR A 226 -3.39 -15.23 -2.27
N PHE A 227 -4.44 -15.61 -1.53
CA PHE A 227 -5.52 -14.70 -1.20
C PHE A 227 -5.06 -13.62 -0.21
N VAL A 228 -4.22 -13.96 0.78
CA VAL A 228 -3.58 -12.98 1.66
C VAL A 228 -2.71 -12.02 0.86
N SER A 229 -1.93 -12.51 -0.09
CA SER A 229 -1.14 -11.65 -0.98
C SER A 229 -2.01 -10.73 -1.85
N PHE A 230 -3.14 -11.25 -2.36
CA PHE A 230 -4.13 -10.44 -3.06
C PHE A 230 -4.70 -9.35 -2.14
N LEU A 231 -5.10 -9.70 -0.92
CA LEU A 231 -5.64 -8.73 0.05
C LEU A 231 -4.62 -7.63 0.38
N LEU A 232 -3.35 -7.98 0.55
CA LEU A 232 -2.28 -6.99 0.73
C LEU A 232 -2.18 -6.02 -0.46
N GLY A 233 -2.25 -6.50 -1.68
CA GLY A 233 -2.25 -5.66 -2.88
C GLY A 233 -3.53 -4.84 -3.01
N PHE A 234 -4.70 -5.43 -2.80
CA PHE A 234 -6.00 -4.77 -2.87
C PHE A 234 -6.20 -3.76 -1.73
N GLY A 235 -5.83 -4.11 -0.50
CA GLY A 235 -5.95 -3.28 0.69
C GLY A 235 -7.33 -3.31 1.36
N GLY A 236 -8.35 -3.87 0.71
CA GLY A 236 -9.73 -3.85 1.20
C GLY A 236 -10.41 -2.49 1.02
N LEU A 237 -11.74 -2.48 1.19
CA LEU A 237 -12.54 -1.25 1.08
C LEU A 237 -12.16 -0.22 2.14
N CYS A 238 -11.76 -0.66 3.34
CA CYS A 238 -11.29 0.20 4.41
C CYS A 238 -10.12 1.09 3.94
N ILE A 239 -9.08 0.51 3.34
CA ILE A 239 -7.93 1.26 2.83
C ILE A 239 -8.33 2.15 1.64
N ILE A 240 -9.22 1.69 0.77
CA ILE A 240 -9.72 2.51 -0.35
C ILE A 240 -10.43 3.75 0.18
N CYS A 241 -11.26 3.64 1.22
CA CYS A 241 -11.91 4.78 1.86
C CYS A 241 -10.90 5.76 2.48
N GLN A 242 -9.86 5.24 3.14
CA GLN A 242 -8.77 6.07 3.69
C GLN A 242 -8.04 6.84 2.57
N ILE A 243 -7.74 6.17 1.45
CA ILE A 243 -7.09 6.82 0.31
C ILE A 243 -8.00 7.91 -0.27
N ILE A 244 -9.29 7.64 -0.45
CA ILE A 244 -10.26 8.62 -0.96
C ILE A 244 -10.32 9.82 -0.02
N SER A 245 -10.36 9.60 1.30
CA SER A 245 -10.36 10.69 2.30
C SER A 245 -9.15 11.60 2.18
N LEU A 246 -7.98 11.04 1.90
CA LEU A 246 -6.74 11.81 1.73
C LEU A 246 -6.59 12.44 0.34
N SER A 247 -7.16 11.80 -0.68
CA SER A 247 -6.93 12.16 -2.09
C SER A 247 -8.08 12.91 -2.76
N TYR A 248 -9.19 13.19 -2.06
CA TYR A 248 -10.43 13.74 -2.64
C TYR A 248 -10.20 15.02 -3.45
N ARG A 249 -9.18 15.83 -3.13
CA ARG A 249 -8.86 17.09 -3.82
C ARG A 249 -8.30 16.88 -5.23
N TYR A 250 -7.64 15.76 -5.49
CA TYR A 250 -6.97 15.50 -6.78
C TYR A 250 -7.39 14.16 -7.42
N LEU A 251 -8.05 13.28 -6.70
CA LEU A 251 -8.51 11.99 -7.24
C LEU A 251 -9.48 12.22 -8.40
N GLN A 252 -9.11 11.73 -9.58
CA GLN A 252 -9.92 11.93 -10.79
C GLN A 252 -11.03 10.90 -10.93
N SER A 253 -10.82 9.68 -10.45
CA SER A 253 -11.78 8.59 -10.57
C SER A 253 -11.57 7.55 -9.48
N VAL A 254 -12.61 7.33 -8.69
CA VAL A 254 -12.66 6.24 -7.69
C VAL A 254 -12.58 4.88 -8.39
N ALA A 255 -13.28 4.71 -9.53
CA ALA A 255 -13.24 3.47 -10.30
C ALA A 255 -11.83 3.16 -10.80
N LYS A 256 -11.08 4.16 -11.26
CA LYS A 256 -9.68 4.01 -11.65
C LYS A 256 -8.82 3.54 -10.47
N LEU A 257 -8.95 4.17 -9.31
CA LEU A 257 -8.25 3.75 -8.09
C LEU A 257 -8.57 2.29 -7.77
N PHE A 258 -9.85 1.93 -7.75
CA PHE A 258 -10.31 0.58 -7.48
C PHE A 258 -9.72 -0.45 -8.44
N CYS A 259 -9.72 -0.17 -9.75
CA CYS A 259 -9.10 -1.04 -10.76
C CYS A 259 -7.60 -1.25 -10.52
N TYR A 260 -6.86 -0.18 -10.16
CA TYR A 260 -5.43 -0.32 -9.84
C TYR A 260 -5.19 -1.09 -8.55
N ARG A 261 -6.07 -1.01 -7.56
CA ARG A 261 -5.98 -1.82 -6.35
C ARG A 261 -6.24 -3.30 -6.65
N ILE A 262 -7.24 -3.62 -7.46
CA ILE A 262 -7.46 -5.00 -7.93
C ILE A 262 -6.25 -5.52 -8.71
N LEU A 263 -5.75 -4.74 -9.66
CA LEU A 263 -4.56 -5.10 -10.45
C LEU A 263 -3.35 -5.37 -9.54
N HIS A 264 -3.10 -4.50 -8.56
CA HIS A 264 -2.03 -4.69 -7.59
C HIS A 264 -2.20 -6.00 -6.79
N GLY A 265 -3.41 -6.29 -6.34
CA GLY A 265 -3.72 -7.55 -5.65
C GLY A 265 -3.45 -8.78 -6.52
N LEU A 266 -3.91 -8.77 -7.77
CA LEU A 266 -3.68 -9.88 -8.70
C LEU A 266 -2.20 -10.09 -9.00
N LEU A 267 -1.48 -9.02 -9.32
CA LEU A 267 -0.03 -9.08 -9.56
C LEU A 267 0.73 -9.58 -8.32
N SER A 268 0.36 -9.10 -7.13
CA SER A 268 0.95 -9.55 -5.87
C SER A 268 0.73 -11.06 -5.65
N ALA A 269 -0.46 -11.58 -5.91
CA ALA A 269 -0.76 -13.00 -5.80
C ALA A 269 0.04 -13.84 -6.80
N VAL A 270 0.14 -13.40 -8.05
CA VAL A 270 0.96 -14.04 -9.09
C VAL A 270 2.44 -14.03 -8.70
N ASN A 271 2.97 -12.90 -8.24
CA ASN A 271 4.35 -12.80 -7.78
C ASN A 271 4.63 -13.71 -6.58
N THR A 272 3.68 -13.84 -5.64
CA THR A 272 3.81 -14.79 -4.51
C THR A 272 3.88 -16.21 -5.01
N PHE A 273 3.02 -16.60 -5.96
CA PHE A 273 3.09 -17.93 -6.57
C PHE A 273 4.45 -18.18 -7.24
N LEU A 274 4.95 -17.23 -8.01
CA LEU A 274 6.25 -17.34 -8.67
C LEU A 274 7.40 -17.45 -7.67
N LEU A 275 7.42 -16.60 -6.62
CA LEU A 275 8.48 -16.62 -5.61
C LEU A 275 8.47 -17.92 -4.79
N LEU A 276 7.31 -18.41 -4.37
CA LEU A 276 7.21 -19.69 -3.65
C LEU A 276 7.73 -20.84 -4.51
N LYS A 277 7.41 -20.83 -5.77
CA LYS A 277 7.90 -21.78 -6.75
C LYS A 277 9.42 -21.73 -6.88
N VAL A 278 10.01 -20.55 -6.99
CA VAL A 278 11.46 -20.33 -7.14
C VAL A 278 12.21 -20.79 -5.90
N PHE A 279 11.76 -20.38 -4.72
CA PHE A 279 12.47 -20.67 -3.47
C PHE A 279 12.17 -22.03 -2.88
N LYS A 280 11.33 -22.87 -3.51
CA LYS A 280 10.93 -24.21 -3.03
C LYS A 280 10.48 -24.20 -1.57
N ILE A 281 9.70 -23.21 -1.17
CA ILE A 281 9.27 -23.04 0.21
C ILE A 281 7.93 -23.73 0.41
N THR A 282 7.87 -24.60 1.43
CA THR A 282 6.63 -25.23 1.89
C THR A 282 5.88 -24.25 2.79
N VAL A 283 4.59 -24.09 2.53
CA VAL A 283 3.71 -23.26 3.35
C VAL A 283 3.06 -24.17 4.41
N ASN A 284 3.49 -24.06 5.66
CA ASN A 284 2.77 -24.68 6.76
C ASN A 284 1.66 -23.72 7.20
N VAL A 285 0.42 -24.07 6.93
CA VAL A 285 -0.74 -23.33 7.43
C VAL A 285 -1.11 -23.89 8.80
N PHE A 286 -1.10 -23.08 9.84
CA PHE A 286 -1.51 -23.50 11.17
C PHE A 286 -2.92 -24.10 11.12
N GLY A 287 -3.05 -25.39 11.45
CA GLY A 287 -4.33 -26.04 11.71
C GLY A 287 -4.81 -27.14 10.74
N THR A 288 -4.13 -27.37 9.63
CA THR A 288 -4.34 -28.60 8.84
C THR A 288 -2.98 -29.19 8.52
N GLY A 289 -2.70 -30.42 8.93
CA GLY A 289 -1.41 -31.09 8.71
C GLY A 289 -1.06 -31.38 7.24
N GLU A 290 -1.54 -30.58 6.31
CA GLU A 290 -1.25 -30.69 4.89
C GLU A 290 -0.07 -29.79 4.52
N THR A 291 1.04 -30.40 4.19
CA THR A 291 2.22 -29.77 3.61
C THR A 291 2.10 -29.78 2.09
N PHE A 292 1.92 -28.61 1.47
CA PHE A 292 2.03 -28.49 0.03
C PHE A 292 3.49 -28.23 -0.36
N ILE A 293 4.11 -29.20 -1.06
CA ILE A 293 5.46 -29.06 -1.58
C ILE A 293 5.36 -28.47 -3.00
N TYR A 294 5.76 -27.20 -3.14
CA TYR A 294 5.94 -26.59 -4.46
C TYR A 294 7.41 -26.64 -4.85
N GLY A 295 7.77 -27.63 -5.68
CA GLY A 295 9.13 -27.75 -6.21
C GLY A 295 9.26 -27.18 -7.62
N LEU A 296 10.30 -26.42 -7.90
CA LEU A 296 10.64 -26.00 -9.24
C LEU A 296 12.12 -26.00 -9.57
N ASN A 297 12.37 -26.22 -10.86
CA ASN A 297 13.66 -26.16 -11.50
C ASN A 297 14.29 -24.75 -11.45
N SER A 298 15.63 -24.71 -11.34
CA SER A 298 16.50 -23.53 -11.25
C SER A 298 16.27 -22.43 -12.29
N ASN A 299 15.58 -22.73 -13.38
CA ASN A 299 15.34 -21.79 -14.48
C ASN A 299 14.44 -20.60 -14.13
N CYS A 300 13.62 -20.69 -13.06
CA CYS A 300 12.73 -19.58 -12.67
C CYS A 300 13.42 -18.52 -11.79
N PHE A 301 14.49 -18.86 -11.07
CA PHE A 301 15.32 -17.88 -10.38
C PHE A 301 15.99 -16.94 -11.40
N ILE A 302 16.50 -17.54 -12.47
CA ILE A 302 17.08 -16.82 -13.60
C ILE A 302 16.02 -15.90 -14.25
N MET A 303 14.78 -16.36 -14.42
CA MET A 303 13.71 -15.54 -15.00
C MET A 303 13.33 -14.34 -14.11
N SER A 304 13.29 -14.50 -12.78
CA SER A 304 13.03 -13.39 -11.86
C SER A 304 14.19 -12.40 -11.83
N LEU A 305 15.44 -12.86 -11.85
CA LEU A 305 16.63 -12.02 -11.99
C LEU A 305 16.67 -11.32 -13.36
N ILE A 306 16.27 -12.01 -14.44
CA ILE A 306 16.15 -11.43 -15.79
C ILE A 306 15.06 -10.35 -15.80
N LEU A 307 13.90 -10.55 -15.18
CA LEU A 307 12.85 -9.54 -15.10
C LEU A 307 13.29 -8.31 -14.30
N ILE A 308 13.99 -8.50 -13.17
CA ILE A 308 14.55 -7.40 -12.38
C ILE A 308 15.66 -6.69 -13.17
N SER A 309 16.57 -7.42 -13.81
CA SER A 309 17.66 -6.85 -14.62
C SER A 309 17.15 -6.18 -15.89
N LEU A 310 16.12 -6.73 -16.55
CA LEU A 310 15.42 -6.08 -17.66
C LEU A 310 14.73 -4.79 -17.22
N SER A 311 14.14 -4.77 -16.02
CA SER A 311 13.53 -3.56 -15.46
C SER A 311 14.60 -2.48 -15.19
N ILE A 312 15.74 -2.87 -14.65
CA ILE A 312 16.88 -1.96 -14.41
C ILE A 312 17.48 -1.49 -15.75
N LEU A 313 17.67 -2.39 -16.71
CA LEU A 313 18.17 -2.05 -18.06
C LEU A 313 17.19 -1.15 -18.83
N LEU A 314 15.89 -1.35 -18.68
CA LEU A 314 14.87 -0.49 -19.29
C LEU A 314 14.92 0.93 -18.70
N ILE A 315 15.08 1.05 -17.39
CA ILE A 315 15.28 2.33 -16.71
C ILE A 315 16.58 3.00 -17.18
N TYR A 316 17.65 2.23 -17.33
CA TYR A 316 18.94 2.73 -17.82
C TYR A 316 18.89 3.14 -19.29
N SER A 317 18.25 2.36 -20.16
CA SER A 317 18.06 2.65 -21.59
C SER A 317 17.22 3.91 -21.82
N LEU A 318 16.20 4.14 -20.98
CA LEU A 318 15.39 5.35 -21.03
C LEU A 318 16.20 6.60 -20.59
N LYS A 319 17.17 6.41 -19.68
CA LYS A 319 18.11 7.46 -19.26
C LYS A 319 19.12 7.78 -20.38
N SER A 320 19.67 6.77 -21.03
CA SER A 320 20.65 6.88 -22.12
C SER A 320 20.09 7.60 -23.35
N ARG A 321 18.87 7.28 -23.78
CA ARG A 321 18.22 7.97 -24.92
C ARG A 321 18.01 9.48 -24.72
N LYS A 322 17.92 9.94 -23.47
CA LYS A 322 17.78 11.36 -23.16
C LYS A 322 19.09 12.13 -23.33
N TYR A 323 20.23 11.48 -23.10
CA TYR A 323 21.55 12.09 -23.34
C TYR A 323 21.89 12.16 -24.83
N SER A 324 21.47 11.16 -25.63
CA SER A 324 21.69 11.15 -27.09
C SER A 324 20.78 12.14 -27.84
N GLY A 325 19.61 12.48 -27.30
CA GLY A 325 18.70 13.47 -27.91
C GLY A 325 19.16 14.91 -27.75
N ASN A 326 19.83 15.24 -26.65
CA ASN A 326 20.38 16.57 -26.45
C ASN A 326 21.64 16.84 -27.30
N PHE A 327 22.43 15.80 -27.57
CA PHE A 327 23.63 15.96 -28.41
C PHE A 327 23.34 16.24 -29.90
N LYS A 328 22.15 15.90 -30.39
CA LYS A 328 21.72 16.19 -31.77
C LYS A 328 21.17 17.63 -31.94
N ASN A 329 20.72 18.25 -30.87
CA ASN A 329 20.20 19.61 -30.94
C ASN A 329 21.30 20.68 -30.78
N ASP A 330 22.45 20.32 -30.17
CA ASP A 330 23.59 21.24 -30.00
C ASP A 330 24.56 21.23 -31.21
N VAL A 331 24.35 20.37 -32.22
CA VAL A 331 25.19 20.29 -33.43
C VAL A 331 24.46 20.94 -34.63
N LEU A 332 23.24 21.44 -34.45
CA LEU A 332 22.43 22.11 -35.48
C LEU A 332 22.12 23.59 -35.15
N GLN A 333 22.88 24.20 -34.27
CA GLN A 333 23.04 25.64 -34.10
C GLN A 333 24.53 25.97 -34.36
#